data_b1b3f8c5c1a685a0b2d9ec4040bf604b
#
_entry.id   b1b3f8c5c1a685a0b2d9ec4040bf604b
#
_cell.length_a   1.000
_cell.length_b   1.000
_cell.length_c   1.000
_cell.angle_alpha   90.00
_cell.angle_beta   90.00
_cell.angle_gamma   90.00
#
_symmetry.space_group_name_H-M   'P 1'
#
loop_
_entity.id
_entity.type
_entity.pdbx_description
1 polymer ?
#
loop_
_entity_poly.entity_id
_entity_poly.type
_entity_poly.pdbx_seq_one_letter_code
_entity_poly.pdbx_strand_id
1 'polypeptide(L)'
;MFRRLRDFFSDMLRQTDLVLLALCAAASLFGVLMVASATRYMHTWRLVAVQSAALLLGVILYLLVSQVDLNDLSKYWKWIFLTGLVFILLLVTPLGIEDNTGNRAWLDFPFLPVQVQPAEIVKLTLTLVLAKQLAWLKENRNLSSIPSILFLAAHLGVIFALYY
;
A
#
# COMPACT_ATOMS: atom_id res chain seq x y z
N MET A 1 -34.01 7.55 1.66
CA MET A 1 -32.67 7.59 1.09
C MET A 1 -31.65 8.21 2.05
N PHE A 2 -31.87 9.43 2.57
CA PHE A 2 -30.93 10.11 3.50
C PHE A 2 -30.65 9.36 4.82
N ARG A 3 -31.63 8.69 5.42
CA ARG A 3 -31.41 7.88 6.65
C ARG A 3 -30.46 6.73 6.39
N ARG A 4 -30.63 5.97 5.32
CA ARG A 4 -29.74 4.85 4.97
C ARG A 4 -28.29 5.29 4.72
N LEU A 5 -28.10 6.46 4.05
CA LEU A 5 -26.76 7.03 3.88
C LEU A 5 -26.14 7.43 5.21
N ARG A 6 -26.89 8.09 6.07
CA ARG A 6 -26.39 8.48 7.39
C ARG A 6 -26.02 7.27 8.25
N ASP A 7 -26.86 6.24 8.25
CA ASP A 7 -26.63 5.02 9.01
C ASP A 7 -25.39 4.27 8.46
N PHE A 8 -25.23 4.19 7.14
CA PHE A 8 -24.03 3.64 6.50
C PHE A 8 -22.76 4.41 6.91
N PHE A 9 -22.78 5.74 6.86
CA PHE A 9 -21.64 6.56 7.28
C PHE A 9 -21.35 6.42 8.78
N SER A 10 -22.37 6.33 9.61
CA SER A 10 -22.18 6.16 11.06
C SER A 10 -21.56 4.80 11.40
N ASP A 11 -21.96 3.74 10.73
CA ASP A 11 -21.42 2.40 10.92
C ASP A 11 -19.98 2.30 10.40
N MET A 12 -19.70 2.92 9.26
CA MET A 12 -18.37 3.03 8.71
C MET A 12 -17.40 3.75 9.66
N LEU A 13 -17.81 4.88 10.23
CA LEU A 13 -17.00 5.63 11.18
C LEU A 13 -16.79 4.88 12.51
N ARG A 14 -17.73 4.05 12.93
CA ARG A 14 -17.60 3.23 14.17
C ARG A 14 -16.57 2.12 14.02
N GLN A 15 -16.39 1.58 12.83
CA GLN A 15 -15.40 0.52 12.56
C GLN A 15 -14.00 1.07 12.24
N THR A 16 -13.90 2.39 12.06
CA THR A 16 -12.67 3.08 11.67
C THR A 16 -11.96 3.63 12.91
N ASP A 17 -10.64 3.46 12.99
CA ASP A 17 -9.81 4.15 13.97
C ASP A 17 -9.68 5.64 13.61
N LEU A 18 -10.54 6.45 14.21
CA LEU A 18 -10.58 7.90 13.95
C LEU A 18 -9.33 8.62 14.46
N VAL A 19 -8.67 8.10 15.50
CA VAL A 19 -7.44 8.70 16.04
C VAL A 19 -6.32 8.54 15.02
N LEU A 20 -6.15 7.32 14.51
CA LEU A 20 -5.17 7.04 13.48
C LEU A 20 -5.45 7.87 12.20
N LEU A 21 -6.71 7.92 11.76
CA LEU A 21 -7.10 8.74 10.60
C LEU A 21 -6.76 10.22 10.81
N ALA A 22 -7.07 10.77 11.98
CA ALA A 22 -6.80 12.17 12.30
C ALA A 22 -5.30 12.48 12.31
N LEU A 23 -4.48 11.58 12.88
CA LEU A 23 -3.02 11.72 12.89
C LEU A 23 -2.44 11.66 11.47
N CYS A 24 -2.87 10.69 10.66
CA CYS A 24 -2.44 10.57 9.27
C CYS A 24 -2.88 11.78 8.44
N ALA A 25 -4.12 12.26 8.61
CA ALA A 25 -4.62 13.46 7.92
C ALA A 25 -3.84 14.71 8.33
N ALA A 26 -3.55 14.89 9.62
CA ALA A 26 -2.75 16.03 10.10
C ALA A 26 -1.33 16.01 9.53
N ALA A 27 -0.66 14.84 9.54
CA ALA A 27 0.67 14.69 8.95
C ALA A 27 0.66 14.96 7.44
N SER A 28 -0.37 14.48 6.73
CA SER A 28 -0.52 14.71 5.29
C SER A 28 -0.83 16.17 4.96
N LEU A 29 -1.66 16.84 5.75
CA LEU A 29 -1.92 18.28 5.61
C LEU A 29 -0.64 19.09 5.83
N PHE A 30 0.15 18.73 6.83
CA PHE A 30 1.47 19.34 7.03
C PHE A 30 2.36 19.14 5.80
N GLY A 31 2.36 17.93 5.20
CA GLY A 31 3.06 17.67 3.94
C GLY A 31 2.59 18.57 2.79
N VAL A 32 1.28 18.76 2.63
CA VAL A 32 0.72 19.70 1.61
C VAL A 32 1.22 21.13 1.85
N LEU A 33 1.22 21.59 3.10
CA LEU A 33 1.74 22.93 3.46
C LEU A 33 3.22 23.06 3.12
N MET A 34 4.04 22.04 3.41
CA MET A 34 5.46 22.03 3.08
C MET A 34 5.69 22.08 1.56
N VAL A 35 4.93 21.29 0.79
CA VAL A 35 4.99 21.34 -0.69
C VAL A 35 4.57 22.71 -1.19
N ALA A 36 3.49 23.30 -0.66
CA ALA A 36 3.05 24.64 -1.06
C ALA A 36 4.13 25.71 -0.78
N SER A 37 4.81 25.61 0.36
CA SER A 37 5.91 26.50 0.72
C SER A 37 7.12 26.32 -0.20
N ALA A 38 7.54 25.05 -0.40
CA ALA A 38 8.72 24.72 -1.18
C ALA A 38 8.57 25.05 -2.68
N THR A 39 7.34 24.98 -3.22
CA THR A 39 7.07 25.22 -4.64
C THR A 39 6.60 26.64 -4.95
N ARG A 40 6.55 27.51 -3.96
CA ARG A 40 6.07 28.88 -4.11
C ARG A 40 6.84 29.68 -5.18
N TYR A 41 8.14 29.44 -5.34
CA TYR A 41 8.98 30.09 -6.34
C TYR A 41 8.69 29.60 -7.78
N MET A 42 8.08 28.42 -7.94
CA MET A 42 7.79 27.84 -9.26
C MET A 42 6.53 28.45 -9.92
N HIS A 43 5.79 29.31 -9.19
CA HIS A 43 4.54 29.91 -9.64
C HIS A 43 3.53 28.92 -10.21
N THR A 44 3.54 27.66 -9.74
CA THR A 44 2.63 26.59 -10.17
C THR A 44 1.90 25.95 -8.98
N TRP A 45 0.61 25.78 -9.11
CA TRP A 45 -0.23 25.12 -8.13
C TRP A 45 -0.39 23.63 -8.40
N ARG A 46 0.20 23.11 -9.50
CA ARG A 46 0.02 21.74 -9.93
C ARG A 46 0.43 20.72 -8.84
N LEU A 47 1.60 20.90 -8.25
CA LEU A 47 2.11 19.97 -7.22
C LEU A 47 1.24 19.97 -5.97
N VAL A 48 0.78 21.14 -5.53
CA VAL A 48 -0.13 21.29 -4.39
C VAL A 48 -1.48 20.64 -4.69
N ALA A 49 -2.02 20.82 -5.90
CA ALA A 49 -3.27 20.20 -6.31
C ALA A 49 -3.17 18.67 -6.35
N VAL A 50 -2.08 18.12 -6.90
CA VAL A 50 -1.83 16.67 -6.94
C VAL A 50 -1.72 16.11 -5.51
N GLN A 51 -0.96 16.77 -4.63
CA GLN A 51 -0.81 16.34 -3.24
C GLN A 51 -2.14 16.40 -2.47
N SER A 52 -2.94 17.44 -2.69
CA SER A 52 -4.26 17.57 -2.07
C SER A 52 -5.24 16.49 -2.57
N ALA A 53 -5.22 16.20 -3.88
CA ALA A 53 -6.02 15.13 -4.46
C ALA A 53 -5.59 13.74 -3.91
N ALA A 54 -4.29 13.50 -3.77
CA ALA A 54 -3.76 12.28 -3.17
C ALA A 54 -4.20 12.13 -1.71
N LEU A 55 -4.19 13.21 -0.92
CA LEU A 55 -4.69 13.20 0.45
C LEU A 55 -6.19 12.82 0.50
N LEU A 56 -7.02 13.44 -0.33
CA LEU A 56 -8.45 13.12 -0.39
C LEU A 56 -8.69 11.65 -0.79
N LEU A 57 -7.97 11.17 -1.81
CA LEU A 57 -8.03 9.78 -2.22
C LEU A 57 -7.57 8.85 -1.09
N GLY A 58 -6.51 9.20 -0.37
CA GLY A 58 -6.01 8.43 0.76
C GLY A 58 -7.03 8.31 1.89
N VAL A 59 -7.73 9.39 2.23
CA VAL A 59 -8.81 9.35 3.23
C VAL A 59 -9.96 8.43 2.76
N ILE A 60 -10.39 8.54 1.51
CA ILE A 60 -11.44 7.68 0.96
C ILE A 60 -11.01 6.22 1.00
N LEU A 61 -9.80 5.90 0.55
CA LEU A 61 -9.27 4.54 0.56
C LEU A 61 -9.14 4.00 1.99
N TYR A 62 -8.70 4.81 2.95
CA TYR A 62 -8.63 4.43 4.35
C TYR A 62 -10.00 4.00 4.89
N LEU A 63 -11.04 4.80 4.62
CA LEU A 63 -12.40 4.49 5.04
C LEU A 63 -12.95 3.22 4.38
N LEU A 64 -12.65 2.99 3.12
CA LEU A 64 -13.06 1.77 2.39
C LEU A 64 -12.32 0.53 2.90
N VAL A 65 -11.00 0.62 3.08
CA VAL A 65 -10.17 -0.51 3.52
C VAL A 65 -10.47 -0.88 4.97
N SER A 66 -10.82 0.10 5.82
CA SER A 66 -11.20 -0.17 7.22
C SER A 66 -12.45 -1.05 7.37
N GLN A 67 -13.26 -1.21 6.31
CA GLN A 67 -14.43 -2.08 6.29
C GLN A 67 -14.11 -3.53 5.89
N VAL A 68 -12.88 -3.78 5.41
CA VAL A 68 -12.48 -5.09 4.90
C VAL A 68 -12.10 -6.02 6.05
N ASP A 69 -12.74 -7.18 6.14
CA ASP A 69 -12.32 -8.21 7.07
C ASP A 69 -11.02 -8.86 6.59
N LEU A 70 -9.96 -8.71 7.39
CA LEU A 70 -8.64 -9.28 7.09
C LEU A 70 -8.66 -10.81 7.03
N ASN A 71 -9.57 -11.49 7.77
CA ASN A 71 -9.72 -12.93 7.71
C ASN A 71 -10.25 -13.36 6.33
N ASP A 72 -11.23 -12.64 5.79
CA ASP A 72 -11.76 -12.92 4.46
C ASP A 72 -10.71 -12.59 3.39
N LEU A 73 -10.03 -11.47 3.50
CA LEU A 73 -8.94 -11.09 2.61
C LEU A 73 -7.83 -12.14 2.61
N SER A 74 -7.50 -12.70 3.77
CA SER A 74 -6.45 -13.72 3.91
C SER A 74 -6.75 -15.03 3.17
N LYS A 75 -8.01 -15.30 2.82
CA LYS A 75 -8.39 -16.49 2.02
C LYS A 75 -7.83 -16.38 0.60
N TYR A 76 -7.66 -15.17 0.11
CA TYR A 76 -7.15 -14.89 -1.22
C TYR A 76 -5.63 -14.68 -1.26
N TRP A 77 -4.88 -15.12 -0.24
CA TRP A 77 -3.44 -14.88 -0.10
C TRP A 77 -2.61 -15.27 -1.33
N LYS A 78 -3.01 -16.31 -2.09
CA LYS A 78 -2.31 -16.73 -3.32
C LYS A 78 -2.41 -15.66 -4.41
N TRP A 79 -3.60 -15.06 -4.57
CA TRP A 79 -3.83 -14.00 -5.54
C TRP A 79 -3.14 -12.71 -5.13
N ILE A 80 -3.13 -12.42 -3.82
CA ILE A 80 -2.42 -11.27 -3.25
C ILE A 80 -0.92 -11.42 -3.49
N PHE A 81 -0.35 -12.60 -3.23
CA PHE A 81 1.05 -12.89 -3.51
C PHE A 81 1.38 -12.75 -5.00
N LEU A 82 0.54 -13.33 -5.87
CA LEU A 82 0.70 -13.26 -7.32
C LEU A 82 0.66 -11.81 -7.82
N THR A 83 -0.23 -10.98 -7.28
CA THR A 83 -0.29 -9.55 -7.61
C THR A 83 1.04 -8.86 -7.29
N GLY A 84 1.59 -9.05 -6.09
CA GLY A 84 2.89 -8.50 -5.72
C GLY A 84 4.01 -8.96 -6.67
N LEU A 85 4.04 -10.25 -6.99
CA LEU A 85 5.01 -10.82 -7.91
C LEU A 85 4.91 -10.21 -9.33
N VAL A 86 3.70 -10.07 -9.85
CA VAL A 86 3.45 -9.45 -11.17
C VAL A 86 3.98 -8.01 -11.19
N PHE A 87 3.72 -7.22 -10.15
CA PHE A 87 4.20 -5.85 -10.09
C PHE A 87 5.73 -5.74 -10.08
N ILE A 88 6.43 -6.67 -9.42
CA ILE A 88 7.91 -6.72 -9.48
C ILE A 88 8.37 -7.08 -10.89
N LEU A 89 7.77 -8.11 -11.49
CA LEU A 89 8.16 -8.56 -12.83
C LEU A 89 7.91 -7.50 -13.91
N LEU A 90 6.91 -6.63 -13.72
CA LEU A 90 6.67 -5.51 -14.62
C LEU A 90 7.84 -4.52 -14.68
N LEU A 91 8.68 -4.43 -13.64
CA LEU A 91 9.89 -3.58 -13.67
C LEU A 91 10.90 -4.00 -14.75
N VAL A 92 10.95 -5.30 -15.09
CA VAL A 92 11.85 -5.83 -16.12
C VAL A 92 11.32 -5.54 -17.53
N THR A 93 10.04 -5.18 -17.66
CA THR A 93 9.41 -4.83 -18.93
C THR A 93 9.77 -3.39 -19.38
N PRO A 94 9.45 -2.99 -20.63
CA PRO A 94 9.61 -1.60 -21.07
C PRO A 94 8.83 -0.55 -20.27
N LEU A 95 7.90 -0.95 -19.42
CA LEU A 95 7.17 -0.07 -18.50
C LEU A 95 8.02 0.38 -17.31
N GLY A 96 9.09 -0.39 -16.99
CA GLY A 96 10.03 -0.04 -15.93
C GLY A 96 10.95 1.09 -16.37
N ILE A 97 10.96 2.19 -15.63
CA ILE A 97 11.83 3.33 -15.87
C ILE A 97 12.93 3.40 -14.83
N GLU A 98 14.11 3.80 -15.27
CA GLU A 98 15.24 4.11 -14.41
C GLU A 98 15.11 5.56 -13.93
N ASP A 99 15.24 5.73 -12.64
CA ASP A 99 15.51 7.04 -12.05
C ASP A 99 17.00 7.36 -12.20
N ASN A 100 17.41 8.61 -11.92
CA ASN A 100 18.79 9.08 -11.99
C ASN A 100 19.82 8.25 -11.17
N THR A 101 19.35 7.25 -10.44
CA THR A 101 20.16 6.32 -9.63
C THR A 101 20.61 5.06 -10.38
N GLY A 102 20.19 4.86 -11.65
CA GLY A 102 20.47 3.66 -12.42
C GLY A 102 19.65 2.44 -12.02
N ASN A 103 18.69 2.59 -11.09
CA ASN A 103 17.83 1.53 -10.63
C ASN A 103 16.40 1.67 -11.22
N ARG A 104 15.85 0.58 -11.74
CA ARG A 104 14.46 0.52 -12.23
C ARG A 104 13.52 0.32 -11.04
N ALA A 105 12.97 1.41 -10.52
CA ALA A 105 12.11 1.37 -9.33
C ALA A 105 10.65 1.81 -9.59
N TRP A 106 10.39 2.38 -10.77
CA TRP A 106 9.11 2.98 -11.10
C TRP A 106 8.51 2.37 -12.36
N LEU A 107 7.18 2.30 -12.42
CA LEU A 107 6.41 1.92 -13.60
C LEU A 107 5.76 3.17 -14.18
N ASP A 108 5.92 3.37 -15.48
CA ASP A 108 5.24 4.42 -16.23
C ASP A 108 4.17 3.81 -17.12
N PHE A 109 2.92 4.09 -16.80
CA PHE A 109 1.78 3.62 -17.57
C PHE A 109 1.28 4.78 -18.47
N PRO A 110 1.18 4.58 -19.80
CA PRO A 110 0.79 5.65 -20.74
C PRO A 110 -0.57 6.30 -20.46
N PHE A 111 -1.45 5.61 -19.69
CA PHE A 111 -2.79 6.07 -19.35
C PHE A 111 -2.90 6.68 -17.95
N LEU A 112 -1.82 6.62 -17.14
CA LEU A 112 -1.81 7.20 -15.80
C LEU A 112 -0.98 8.50 -15.79
N PRO A 113 -1.48 9.56 -15.13
CA PRO A 113 -0.73 10.81 -14.99
C PRO A 113 0.36 10.77 -13.92
N VAL A 114 0.55 9.61 -13.28
CA VAL A 114 1.48 9.39 -12.18
C VAL A 114 2.21 8.07 -12.37
N GLN A 115 3.47 8.03 -11.96
CA GLN A 115 4.28 6.81 -11.92
C GLN A 115 3.90 5.99 -10.69
N VAL A 116 3.92 4.67 -10.84
CA VAL A 116 3.61 3.72 -9.77
C VAL A 116 4.89 3.05 -9.30
N GLN A 117 5.12 3.05 -8.00
CA GLN A 117 6.25 2.32 -7.40
C GLN A 117 5.77 0.92 -6.96
N PRO A 118 6.21 -0.16 -7.61
CA PRO A 118 5.84 -1.53 -7.23
C PRO A 118 6.15 -1.87 -5.77
N ALA A 119 7.21 -1.30 -5.21
CA ALA A 119 7.58 -1.48 -3.80
C ALA A 119 6.43 -1.20 -2.83
N GLU A 120 5.62 -0.18 -3.10
CA GLU A 120 4.50 0.17 -2.23
C GLU A 120 3.42 -0.93 -2.21
N ILE A 121 3.14 -1.51 -3.39
CA ILE A 121 2.19 -2.61 -3.54
C ILE A 121 2.75 -3.89 -2.90
N VAL A 122 4.03 -4.17 -3.16
CA VAL A 122 4.70 -5.36 -2.61
C VAL A 122 4.77 -5.35 -1.09
N LYS A 123 4.99 -4.20 -0.46
CA LYS A 123 4.94 -4.06 1.01
C LYS A 123 3.59 -4.53 1.57
N LEU A 124 2.48 -4.13 0.96
CA LEU A 124 1.14 -4.53 1.39
C LEU A 124 0.90 -6.02 1.17
N THR A 125 1.22 -6.54 -0.02
CA THR A 125 1.02 -7.95 -0.34
C THR A 125 1.91 -8.85 0.52
N LEU A 126 3.17 -8.47 0.73
CA LEU A 126 4.10 -9.18 1.59
C LEU A 126 3.60 -9.24 3.04
N THR A 127 3.15 -8.12 3.59
CA THR A 127 2.64 -8.06 4.97
C THR A 127 1.45 -9.00 5.17
N LEU A 128 0.49 -9.00 4.25
CA LEU A 128 -0.69 -9.86 4.32
C LEU A 128 -0.35 -11.34 4.20
N VAL A 129 0.51 -11.69 3.24
CA VAL A 129 0.92 -13.09 3.02
C VAL A 129 1.78 -13.60 4.17
N LEU A 130 2.69 -12.77 4.68
CA LEU A 130 3.53 -13.13 5.83
C LEU A 130 2.70 -13.32 7.10
N ALA A 131 1.72 -12.46 7.35
CA ALA A 131 0.79 -12.60 8.46
C ALA A 131 0.01 -13.92 8.37
N LYS A 132 -0.47 -14.29 7.18
CA LYS A 132 -1.14 -15.58 6.95
C LYS A 132 -0.22 -16.77 7.17
N GLN A 133 1.03 -16.70 6.71
CA GLN A 133 2.02 -17.75 6.93
C GLN A 133 2.34 -17.93 8.42
N LEU A 134 2.51 -16.82 9.14
CA LEU A 134 2.76 -16.84 10.58
C LEU A 134 1.59 -17.44 11.36
N ALA A 135 0.35 -17.06 11.02
CA ALA A 135 -0.85 -17.62 11.63
C ALA A 135 -0.92 -19.14 11.39
N TRP A 136 -0.71 -19.59 10.15
CA TRP A 136 -0.71 -21.01 9.80
C TRP A 136 0.40 -21.79 10.53
N LEU A 137 1.62 -21.24 10.61
CA LEU A 137 2.73 -21.89 11.34
C LEU A 137 2.45 -21.98 12.84
N LYS A 138 1.80 -20.96 13.42
CA LYS A 138 1.41 -20.96 14.83
C LYS A 138 0.39 -22.06 15.15
N GLU A 139 -0.55 -22.32 14.24
CA GLU A 139 -1.60 -23.31 14.42
C GLU A 139 -1.12 -24.74 14.14
N ASN A 140 -0.25 -24.93 13.15
CA ASN A 140 0.09 -26.27 12.65
C ASN A 140 1.52 -26.73 13.01
N ARG A 141 2.37 -25.82 13.45
CA ARG A 141 3.79 -26.10 13.77
C ARG A 141 4.30 -25.24 14.92
N ASN A 142 5.51 -25.50 15.35
CA ASN A 142 6.21 -24.64 16.29
C ASN A 142 6.92 -23.52 15.51
N LEU A 143 6.61 -22.25 15.82
CA LEU A 143 7.24 -21.09 15.20
C LEU A 143 8.77 -21.06 15.41
N SER A 144 9.25 -21.55 16.55
CA SER A 144 10.68 -21.58 16.89
C SER A 144 11.43 -22.73 16.22
N SER A 145 10.76 -23.59 15.44
CA SER A 145 11.43 -24.68 14.74
C SER A 145 12.23 -24.17 13.54
N ILE A 146 13.40 -24.74 13.31
CA ILE A 146 14.27 -24.41 12.16
C ILE A 146 13.52 -24.46 10.83
N PRO A 147 12.70 -25.50 10.53
CA PRO A 147 11.95 -25.55 9.28
C PRO A 147 10.94 -24.39 9.11
N SER A 148 10.33 -23.92 10.21
CA SER A 148 9.41 -22.78 10.17
C SER A 148 10.14 -21.47 9.86
N ILE A 149 11.29 -21.28 10.47
CA ILE A 149 12.14 -20.11 10.22
C ILE A 149 12.66 -20.12 8.78
N LEU A 150 13.11 -21.26 8.27
CA LEU A 150 13.58 -21.40 6.89
C LEU A 150 12.46 -21.12 5.86
N PHE A 151 11.23 -21.57 6.16
CA PHE A 151 10.08 -21.30 5.28
C PHE A 151 9.76 -19.80 5.19
N LEU A 152 9.79 -19.09 6.31
CA LEU A 152 9.61 -17.63 6.33
C LEU A 152 10.78 -16.91 5.65
N ALA A 153 12.00 -17.33 5.94
CA ALA A 153 13.21 -16.77 5.34
C ALA A 153 13.24 -16.97 3.81
N ALA A 154 12.79 -18.12 3.32
CA ALA A 154 12.70 -18.40 1.89
C ALA A 154 11.71 -17.44 1.19
N HIS A 155 10.53 -17.19 1.80
CA HIS A 155 9.58 -16.23 1.25
C HIS A 155 10.18 -14.81 1.18
N LEU A 156 10.75 -14.34 2.28
CA LEU A 156 11.42 -13.03 2.31
C LEU A 156 12.59 -12.97 1.34
N GLY A 157 13.37 -14.04 1.23
CA GLY A 157 14.51 -14.16 0.33
C GLY A 157 14.12 -14.08 -1.14
N VAL A 158 13.00 -14.71 -1.54
CA VAL A 158 12.48 -14.61 -2.92
C VAL A 158 12.11 -13.17 -3.25
N ILE A 159 11.37 -12.50 -2.38
CA ILE A 159 10.98 -11.09 -2.60
C ILE A 159 12.23 -10.20 -2.66
N PHE A 160 13.17 -10.40 -1.75
CA PHE A 160 14.42 -9.64 -1.73
C PHE A 160 15.25 -9.85 -3.00
N ALA A 161 15.42 -11.11 -3.44
CA ALA A 161 16.18 -11.45 -4.66
C ALA A 161 15.54 -10.90 -5.95
N LEU A 162 14.20 -10.77 -5.98
CA LEU A 162 13.50 -10.18 -7.12
C LEU A 162 13.59 -8.64 -7.13
N TYR A 163 13.91 -8.04 -5.99
CA TYR A 163 13.96 -6.59 -5.85
C TYR A 163 15.36 -6.02 -6.06
N TYR A 164 16.38 -6.87 -5.93
CA TYR A 164 17.79 -6.52 -6.04
C TYR A 164 18.32 -6.83 -7.44
#